data_a6287652d37835dcf7c45c78f187fa7f
#
_entry.id   a6287652d37835dcf7c45c78f187fa7f
#
_cell.length_a   1.000
_cell.length_b   1.000
_cell.length_c   1.000
_cell.angle_alpha   90.00
_cell.angle_beta   90.00
_cell.angle_gamma   90.00
#
_symmetry.space_group_name_H-M   'P 1'
#
loop_
_entity.id
_entity.type
_entity.pdbx_description
1 polymer ?
#
loop_
_entity_poly.entity_id
_entity_poly.type
_entity_poly.pdbx_seq_one_letter_code
_entity_poly.pdbx_strand_id
1 'polypeptide(L)'
;TQIMSEGVEVTETQQTVDKKGVKDEMAHQLAKKLKQIAKDCNKAILTQSDKIAGDKTTPRQMGGIPYWITTNVLANGGSTRDFTTKLLGDAQEAAYAYSNGEADTVLLSPAQKRRVNAWTNGATKYMDEGATKLASKISVYESEFGIVKFVVERDLADSVVYLIDPSLWKSAYLRPFAKHPLPKIADKLQEVVVGEWTLEARAEYANAAIKDLKLATLS
;
A
#
# COMPACT_ATOMS: atom_id res chain seq x y z
N THR A 1 13.56 -3.15 -11.22
CA THR A 1 12.29 -3.82 -11.55
C THR A 1 12.12 -5.10 -10.76
N GLN A 2 10.88 -5.50 -10.52
CA GLN A 2 10.48 -6.77 -9.91
C GLN A 2 9.56 -7.50 -10.87
N ILE A 3 9.76 -8.82 -11.01
CA ILE A 3 8.87 -9.68 -11.78
C ILE A 3 7.86 -10.27 -10.80
N MET A 4 6.58 -10.18 -11.16
CA MET A 4 5.50 -10.86 -10.46
C MET A 4 4.78 -11.79 -11.42
N SER A 5 4.50 -13.00 -10.97
CA SER A 5 3.82 -14.00 -11.77
C SER A 5 2.90 -14.86 -10.91
N GLU A 6 1.74 -15.19 -11.47
CA GLU A 6 0.79 -16.12 -10.88
C GLU A 6 0.29 -17.10 -11.93
N GLY A 7 0.35 -18.39 -11.61
CA GLY A 7 -0.13 -19.46 -12.46
C GLY A 7 -1.56 -19.88 -12.12
N VAL A 8 -2.29 -20.25 -13.15
CA VAL A 8 -3.63 -20.87 -13.05
C VAL A 8 -3.58 -22.22 -13.75
N GLU A 9 -4.13 -23.23 -13.11
CA GLU A 9 -4.23 -24.57 -13.64
C GLU A 9 -5.64 -25.10 -13.40
N VAL A 10 -6.29 -25.62 -14.44
CA VAL A 10 -7.62 -26.22 -14.39
C VAL A 10 -7.62 -27.51 -15.21
N THR A 11 -8.19 -28.59 -14.68
CA THR A 11 -8.35 -29.84 -15.44
C THR A 11 -9.41 -29.69 -16.54
N GLU A 12 -9.23 -30.35 -17.68
CA GLU A 12 -10.23 -30.31 -18.76
C GLU A 12 -11.59 -30.85 -18.31
N THR A 13 -11.60 -31.88 -17.48
CA THR A 13 -12.85 -32.39 -16.89
C THR A 13 -13.59 -31.30 -16.12
N GLN A 14 -12.85 -30.49 -15.33
CA GLN A 14 -13.45 -29.40 -14.55
C GLN A 14 -13.95 -28.27 -15.43
N GLN A 15 -13.29 -28.01 -16.53
CA GLN A 15 -13.70 -27.00 -17.52
C GLN A 15 -14.92 -27.44 -18.34
N THR A 16 -15.03 -28.74 -18.63
CA THR A 16 -16.09 -29.31 -19.47
C THR A 16 -17.40 -29.55 -18.74
N VAL A 17 -17.30 -29.88 -17.43
CA VAL A 17 -18.51 -30.15 -16.61
C VAL A 17 -19.30 -28.86 -16.40
N ASP A 18 -20.59 -28.91 -16.80
CA ASP A 18 -21.51 -27.78 -16.60
C ASP A 18 -21.79 -27.60 -15.08
N LYS A 19 -21.28 -26.51 -14.53
CA LYS A 19 -21.41 -26.16 -13.11
C LYS A 19 -22.43 -25.03 -12.96
N LYS A 20 -23.31 -25.20 -11.99
CA LYS A 20 -24.26 -24.17 -11.60
C LYS A 20 -23.49 -22.93 -11.06
N GLY A 21 -23.54 -21.81 -11.76
CA GLY A 21 -22.98 -20.53 -11.31
C GLY A 21 -21.61 -20.10 -11.89
N VAL A 22 -20.82 -21.03 -12.45
CA VAL A 22 -19.52 -20.71 -13.07
C VAL A 22 -19.45 -21.44 -14.42
N LYS A 23 -19.58 -20.69 -15.52
CA LYS A 23 -19.53 -21.26 -16.88
C LYS A 23 -18.11 -21.54 -17.36
N ASP A 24 -17.18 -20.72 -16.99
CA ASP A 24 -15.75 -20.81 -17.36
C ASP A 24 -14.89 -20.77 -16.10
N GLU A 25 -14.39 -21.93 -15.71
CA GLU A 25 -13.58 -22.05 -14.50
C GLU A 25 -12.21 -21.39 -14.66
N MET A 26 -11.60 -21.46 -15.85
CA MET A 26 -10.32 -20.82 -16.13
C MET A 26 -10.42 -19.30 -15.98
N ALA A 27 -11.43 -18.68 -16.59
CA ALA A 27 -11.66 -17.24 -16.46
C ALA A 27 -11.94 -16.82 -15.01
N HIS A 28 -12.68 -17.64 -14.25
CA HIS A 28 -12.98 -17.39 -12.86
C HIS A 28 -11.72 -17.43 -11.98
N GLN A 29 -10.87 -18.45 -12.14
CA GLN A 29 -9.60 -18.57 -11.43
C GLN A 29 -8.63 -17.46 -11.82
N LEU A 30 -8.56 -17.10 -13.11
CA LEU A 30 -7.74 -16.01 -13.61
C LEU A 30 -8.13 -14.67 -12.96
N ALA A 31 -9.43 -14.39 -12.84
CA ALA A 31 -9.91 -13.17 -12.16
C ALA A 31 -9.51 -13.11 -10.68
N LYS A 32 -9.50 -14.26 -9.98
CA LYS A 32 -8.99 -14.35 -8.60
C LYS A 32 -7.49 -14.06 -8.52
N LYS A 33 -6.70 -14.63 -9.45
CA LYS A 33 -5.25 -14.45 -9.49
C LYS A 33 -4.85 -13.01 -9.83
N LEU A 34 -5.57 -12.34 -10.71
CA LEU A 34 -5.36 -10.92 -10.99
C LEU A 34 -5.59 -10.05 -9.74
N LYS A 35 -6.62 -10.34 -8.94
CA LYS A 35 -6.83 -9.67 -7.66
C LYS A 35 -5.71 -9.96 -6.65
N GLN A 36 -5.17 -11.17 -6.68
CA GLN A 36 -4.01 -11.55 -5.85
C GLN A 36 -2.79 -10.72 -6.23
N ILE A 37 -2.42 -10.70 -7.51
CA ILE A 37 -1.30 -9.89 -8.03
C ILE A 37 -1.44 -8.42 -7.61
N ALA A 38 -2.64 -7.84 -7.75
CA ALA A 38 -2.87 -6.45 -7.35
C ALA A 38 -2.60 -6.21 -5.84
N LYS A 39 -2.98 -7.16 -4.97
CA LYS A 39 -2.67 -7.10 -3.54
C LYS A 39 -1.17 -7.26 -3.27
N ASP A 40 -0.51 -8.16 -3.97
CA ASP A 40 0.92 -8.40 -3.81
C ASP A 40 1.74 -7.19 -4.29
N CYS A 41 1.29 -6.52 -5.36
CA CYS A 41 1.84 -5.24 -5.79
C CYS A 41 1.70 -4.16 -4.71
N ASN A 42 0.51 -4.00 -4.13
CA ASN A 42 0.28 -3.03 -3.06
C ASN A 42 1.15 -3.34 -1.84
N LYS A 43 1.19 -4.60 -1.43
CA LYS A 43 2.04 -5.05 -0.33
C LYS A 43 3.52 -4.76 -0.60
N ALA A 44 4.00 -5.03 -1.81
CA ALA A 44 5.39 -4.75 -2.20
C ALA A 44 5.73 -3.26 -2.08
N ILE A 45 4.83 -2.36 -2.51
CA ILE A 45 5.00 -0.91 -2.36
C ILE A 45 5.13 -0.51 -0.88
N LEU A 46 4.30 -1.07 -0.01
CA LEU A 46 4.19 -0.64 1.39
C LEU A 46 5.23 -1.27 2.31
N THR A 47 5.76 -2.47 1.99
CA THR A 47 6.56 -3.25 2.94
C THR A 47 8.01 -3.47 2.53
N GLN A 48 8.36 -3.35 1.24
CA GLN A 48 9.73 -3.64 0.81
C GLN A 48 10.69 -2.53 1.21
N SER A 49 11.54 -2.85 2.20
CA SER A 49 12.58 -1.95 2.73
C SER A 49 13.90 -2.03 1.97
N ASP A 50 14.08 -3.08 1.17
CA ASP A 50 15.34 -3.37 0.49
C ASP A 50 15.14 -3.52 -1.02
N LYS A 51 16.15 -3.09 -1.78
CA LYS A 51 16.24 -3.29 -3.21
C LYS A 51 17.28 -4.38 -3.50
N ILE A 52 16.85 -5.47 -4.14
CA ILE A 52 17.70 -6.60 -4.48
C ILE A 52 17.86 -6.68 -6.00
N ALA A 53 19.10 -6.63 -6.49
CA ALA A 53 19.39 -6.70 -7.92
C ALA A 53 19.02 -8.08 -8.52
N GLY A 54 19.06 -9.12 -7.69
CA GLY A 54 18.83 -10.50 -8.07
C GLY A 54 20.05 -11.15 -8.70
N ASP A 55 20.15 -12.46 -8.50
CA ASP A 55 21.15 -13.34 -9.09
C ASP A 55 20.49 -14.68 -9.50
N LYS A 56 21.28 -15.74 -9.72
CA LYS A 56 20.78 -17.08 -10.08
C LYS A 56 19.94 -17.72 -8.98
N THR A 57 20.13 -17.32 -7.73
CA THR A 57 19.53 -17.93 -6.53
C THR A 57 18.51 -17.01 -5.87
N THR A 58 18.70 -15.71 -5.99
CA THR A 58 17.88 -14.69 -5.32
C THR A 58 17.06 -13.92 -6.35
N PRO A 59 15.71 -13.92 -6.26
CA PRO A 59 14.88 -13.16 -7.17
C PRO A 59 15.09 -11.64 -7.00
N ARG A 60 14.90 -10.90 -8.07
CA ARG A 60 14.94 -9.43 -8.04
C ARG A 60 13.78 -8.87 -7.20
N GLN A 61 14.08 -7.86 -6.41
CA GLN A 61 13.11 -7.13 -5.61
C GLN A 61 13.25 -5.62 -5.84
N MET A 62 12.15 -4.93 -6.04
CA MET A 62 12.15 -3.47 -6.11
C MET A 62 12.21 -2.86 -4.71
N GLY A 63 12.64 -1.60 -4.58
CA GLY A 63 12.44 -0.83 -3.35
C GLY A 63 11.01 -0.30 -3.28
N GLY A 64 10.37 -0.49 -2.13
CA GLY A 64 9.08 0.11 -1.79
C GLY A 64 9.21 1.51 -1.17
N ILE A 65 8.12 2.06 -0.64
CA ILE A 65 8.11 3.34 0.08
C ILE A 65 9.15 3.36 1.22
N PRO A 66 9.28 2.32 2.06
CA PRO A 66 10.28 2.29 3.13
C PRO A 66 11.73 2.38 2.67
N TYR A 67 12.02 1.90 1.45
CA TYR A 67 13.34 1.97 0.85
C TYR A 67 13.69 3.38 0.38
N TRP A 68 12.72 4.07 -0.22
CA TRP A 68 12.95 5.36 -0.83
C TRP A 68 12.95 6.52 0.17
N ILE A 69 12.09 6.51 1.19
CA ILE A 69 12.06 7.58 2.19
C ILE A 69 13.18 7.37 3.20
N THR A 70 14.26 8.13 3.04
CA THR A 70 15.47 8.05 3.87
C THR A 70 15.77 9.35 4.61
N THR A 71 15.41 10.51 4.05
CA THR A 71 15.74 11.83 4.60
C THR A 71 14.82 12.19 5.78
N ASN A 72 13.53 12.21 5.59
CA ASN A 72 12.57 12.65 6.60
C ASN A 72 12.01 11.45 7.39
N VAL A 73 12.88 10.78 8.14
CA VAL A 73 12.50 9.64 8.97
C VAL A 73 12.50 10.04 10.44
N LEU A 74 11.30 10.16 11.00
CA LEU A 74 11.10 10.45 12.43
C LEU A 74 11.07 9.13 13.20
N ALA A 75 12.23 8.63 13.57
CA ALA A 75 12.39 7.46 14.42
C ALA A 75 12.59 7.87 15.90
N ASN A 76 12.40 6.94 16.83
CA ASN A 76 12.58 7.14 18.26
C ASN A 76 13.60 6.17 18.87
N GLY A 77 14.61 5.78 18.07
CA GLY A 77 15.67 4.90 18.53
C GLY A 77 15.20 3.51 18.99
N GLY A 78 14.11 2.99 18.39
CA GLY A 78 13.52 1.70 18.75
C GLY A 78 12.57 1.75 19.96
N SER A 79 12.49 2.89 20.67
CA SER A 79 11.51 3.06 21.76
C SER A 79 10.15 3.41 21.20
N THR A 80 9.13 2.65 21.54
CA THR A 80 7.78 2.86 21.02
C THR A 80 7.11 4.10 21.62
N ARG A 81 6.41 4.86 20.77
CA ARG A 81 5.68 6.08 21.14
C ARG A 81 4.28 6.13 20.54
N ASP A 82 3.43 6.98 21.10
CA ASP A 82 2.09 7.16 20.56
C ASP A 82 2.09 8.09 19.34
N PHE A 83 1.25 7.80 18.36
CA PHE A 83 1.02 8.69 17.22
C PHE A 83 0.17 9.87 17.68
N THR A 84 0.73 11.08 17.65
CA THR A 84 0.11 12.32 18.12
C THR A 84 0.02 13.35 16.99
N THR A 85 -0.84 14.37 17.18
CA THR A 85 -0.95 15.51 16.25
C THR A 85 0.38 16.26 16.10
N LYS A 86 1.12 16.44 17.21
CA LYS A 86 2.44 17.06 17.17
C LYS A 86 3.40 16.28 16.27
N LEU A 87 3.44 14.96 16.38
CA LEU A 87 4.32 14.12 15.58
C LEU A 87 3.96 14.15 14.09
N LEU A 88 2.68 14.32 13.77
CA LEU A 88 2.24 14.56 12.39
C LEU A 88 2.68 15.95 11.90
N GLY A 89 2.57 16.98 12.74
CA GLY A 89 3.05 18.33 12.42
C GLY A 89 4.56 18.36 12.17
N ASP A 90 5.35 17.73 13.05
CA ASP A 90 6.81 17.59 12.88
C ASP A 90 7.18 16.90 11.56
N ALA A 91 6.40 15.90 11.12
CA ALA A 91 6.60 15.21 9.85
C ALA A 91 6.23 16.09 8.65
N GLN A 92 5.16 16.88 8.75
CA GLN A 92 4.77 17.83 7.73
C GLN A 92 5.81 18.96 7.59
N GLU A 93 6.29 19.50 8.70
CA GLU A 93 7.34 20.51 8.72
C GLU A 93 8.61 20.01 8.00
N ALA A 94 9.04 18.78 8.32
CA ALA A 94 10.21 18.17 7.70
C ALA A 94 10.02 18.00 6.18
N ALA A 95 8.86 17.54 5.72
CA ALA A 95 8.54 17.42 4.31
C ALA A 95 8.45 18.79 3.62
N TYR A 96 7.83 19.77 4.26
CA TYR A 96 7.64 21.11 3.72
C TYR A 96 8.94 21.89 3.59
N ALA A 97 9.90 21.72 4.52
CA ALA A 97 11.18 22.42 4.51
C ALA A 97 12.03 22.14 3.27
N TYR A 98 11.88 20.97 2.63
CA TYR A 98 12.70 20.55 1.50
C TYR A 98 11.98 20.58 0.15
N SER A 99 10.71 20.92 0.09
CA SER A 99 9.89 20.71 -1.09
C SER A 99 8.84 21.80 -1.28
N ASN A 100 8.59 22.16 -2.54
CA ASN A 100 7.29 22.72 -2.92
C ASN A 100 6.18 21.63 -2.92
N GLY A 101 6.46 20.46 -2.32
CA GLY A 101 5.58 19.32 -2.26
C GLY A 101 4.51 19.53 -1.19
N GLU A 102 3.29 19.30 -1.56
CA GLU A 102 2.16 19.27 -0.67
C GLU A 102 1.89 17.81 -0.30
N ALA A 103 2.68 17.27 0.65
CA ALA A 103 2.38 15.95 1.20
C ALA A 103 1.02 15.99 1.90
N ASP A 104 -0.02 15.63 1.18
CA ASP A 104 -1.42 15.72 1.61
C ASP A 104 -2.01 14.37 2.07
N THR A 105 -1.29 13.27 1.85
CA THR A 105 -1.82 11.93 2.08
C THR A 105 -1.04 11.19 3.16
N VAL A 106 -1.74 10.78 4.20
CA VAL A 106 -1.19 9.97 5.30
C VAL A 106 -1.65 8.52 5.15
N LEU A 107 -0.69 7.63 4.88
CA LEU A 107 -0.91 6.19 4.86
C LEU A 107 -0.71 5.62 6.26
N LEU A 108 -1.69 4.92 6.78
CA LEU A 108 -1.66 4.38 8.13
C LEU A 108 -2.40 3.04 8.23
N SER A 109 -2.01 2.25 9.21
CA SER A 109 -2.69 0.99 9.51
C SER A 109 -4.06 1.23 10.16
N PRO A 110 -4.95 0.23 10.15
CA PRO A 110 -6.24 0.31 10.86
C PRO A 110 -6.10 0.65 12.35
N ALA A 111 -5.04 0.17 12.99
CA ALA A 111 -4.75 0.41 14.40
C ALA A 111 -4.42 1.89 14.67
N GLN A 112 -3.53 2.47 13.86
CA GLN A 112 -3.19 3.89 13.97
C GLN A 112 -4.37 4.79 13.60
N LYS A 113 -5.23 4.35 12.68
CA LYS A 113 -6.46 5.07 12.34
C LYS A 113 -7.41 5.21 13.54
N ARG A 114 -7.52 4.18 14.36
CA ARG A 114 -8.32 4.25 15.60
C ARG A 114 -7.76 5.30 16.56
N ARG A 115 -6.43 5.44 16.66
CA ARG A 115 -5.79 6.49 17.47
C ARG A 115 -6.07 7.89 16.92
N VAL A 116 -5.97 8.08 15.59
CA VAL A 116 -6.34 9.34 14.95
C VAL A 116 -7.78 9.72 15.27
N ASN A 117 -8.70 8.77 15.23
CA ASN A 117 -10.10 9.02 15.58
C ASN A 117 -10.31 9.40 17.06
N ALA A 118 -9.36 9.04 17.93
CA ALA A 118 -9.38 9.41 19.34
C ALA A 118 -8.76 10.79 19.61
N TRP A 119 -8.15 11.46 18.64
CA TRP A 119 -7.65 12.81 18.81
C TRP A 119 -8.79 13.77 19.10
N THR A 120 -8.85 14.26 20.31
CA THR A 120 -9.92 15.16 20.78
C THR A 120 -9.55 16.62 20.70
N ASN A 121 -8.26 16.94 20.67
CA ASN A 121 -7.77 18.31 20.67
C ASN A 121 -7.46 18.77 19.23
N GLY A 122 -8.25 19.70 18.71
CA GLY A 122 -8.01 20.40 17.45
C GLY A 122 -8.55 19.73 16.17
N ALA A 123 -9.10 18.53 16.26
CA ALA A 123 -9.73 17.92 15.11
C ALA A 123 -11.14 18.53 14.90
N THR A 124 -11.30 19.37 13.90
CA THR A 124 -12.62 19.79 13.43
C THR A 124 -13.32 18.57 12.88
N LYS A 125 -14.27 18.04 13.62
CA LYS A 125 -15.18 17.02 13.10
C LYS A 125 -16.12 17.73 12.14
N TYR A 126 -15.89 17.60 10.85
CA TYR A 126 -16.87 18.00 9.85
C TYR A 126 -18.10 17.12 10.04
N MET A 127 -19.11 17.65 10.70
CA MET A 127 -20.47 17.12 10.70
C MET A 127 -21.17 17.77 9.51
N ASP A 128 -21.49 16.94 8.52
CA ASP A 128 -22.40 17.37 7.45
C ASP A 128 -23.75 17.69 8.09
N GLU A 129 -24.22 18.96 8.00
CA GLU A 129 -25.49 19.44 8.59
C GLU A 129 -26.70 18.77 7.92
N GLY A 130 -26.85 17.53 8.00
CA GLY A 130 -27.94 16.74 7.41
C GLY A 130 -27.79 15.24 7.60
N ALA A 131 -26.66 14.79 8.10
CA ALA A 131 -26.43 13.37 8.29
C ALA A 131 -26.92 12.90 9.66
N THR A 132 -27.99 12.15 9.68
CA THR A 132 -28.55 11.43 10.85
C THR A 132 -27.62 10.30 11.35
N LYS A 133 -26.34 10.29 10.94
CA LYS A 133 -25.36 9.25 11.29
C LYS A 133 -24.30 9.80 12.21
N LEU A 134 -24.14 9.19 13.38
CA LEU A 134 -23.00 9.39 14.26
C LEU A 134 -21.69 8.99 13.53
N ALA A 135 -20.99 9.96 12.96
CA ALA A 135 -19.71 9.74 12.32
C ALA A 135 -18.57 9.97 13.33
N SER A 136 -17.98 8.90 13.81
CA SER A 136 -16.76 8.92 14.64
C SER A 136 -15.47 8.93 13.80
N LYS A 137 -15.54 9.30 12.51
CA LYS A 137 -14.45 9.11 11.56
C LYS A 137 -13.82 10.45 11.18
N ILE A 138 -12.54 10.63 11.50
CA ILE A 138 -11.72 11.71 10.96
C ILE A 138 -11.11 11.21 9.65
N SER A 139 -11.54 11.70 8.51
CA SER A 139 -10.99 11.36 7.19
C SER A 139 -10.03 12.43 6.68
N VAL A 140 -10.20 13.65 7.16
CA VAL A 140 -9.43 14.83 6.77
C VAL A 140 -9.03 15.57 8.04
N TYR A 141 -7.83 16.08 8.08
CA TYR A 141 -7.29 16.88 9.19
C TYR A 141 -6.67 18.14 8.61
N GLU A 142 -7.08 19.29 9.14
CA GLU A 142 -6.50 20.58 8.82
C GLU A 142 -5.40 20.88 9.84
N SER A 143 -4.18 21.00 9.37
CA SER A 143 -3.00 21.34 10.15
C SER A 143 -2.48 22.74 9.77
N GLU A 144 -1.46 23.20 10.47
CA GLU A 144 -0.78 24.48 10.16
C GLU A 144 -0.12 24.48 8.77
N PHE A 145 0.19 23.31 8.22
CA PHE A 145 0.85 23.12 6.92
C PHE A 145 -0.12 22.73 5.80
N GLY A 146 -1.42 22.71 6.06
CA GLY A 146 -2.43 22.36 5.07
C GLY A 146 -3.32 21.18 5.44
N ILE A 147 -4.10 20.75 4.48
CA ILE A 147 -5.10 19.70 4.66
C ILE A 147 -4.48 18.34 4.36
N VAL A 148 -4.55 17.39 5.29
CA VAL A 148 -4.12 16.01 5.09
C VAL A 148 -5.29 15.04 5.08
N LYS A 149 -5.20 14.04 4.22
CA LYS A 149 -6.16 12.94 4.06
C LYS A 149 -5.60 11.67 4.67
N PHE A 150 -6.39 10.99 5.48
CA PHE A 150 -6.00 9.72 6.07
C PHE A 150 -6.50 8.55 5.23
N VAL A 151 -5.58 7.79 4.66
CA VAL A 151 -5.85 6.57 3.90
C VAL A 151 -5.43 5.35 4.72
N VAL A 152 -6.37 4.43 4.89
CA VAL A 152 -6.13 3.21 5.68
C VAL A 152 -5.63 2.10 4.77
N GLU A 153 -4.43 1.61 5.05
CA GLU A 153 -3.80 0.52 4.33
C GLU A 153 -3.68 -0.73 5.22
N ARG A 154 -4.24 -1.83 4.74
CA ARG A 154 -4.30 -3.09 5.48
C ARG A 154 -2.93 -3.73 5.65
N ASP A 155 -2.09 -3.61 4.62
CA ASP A 155 -0.80 -4.29 4.55
C ASP A 155 0.33 -3.46 5.18
N LEU A 156 0.01 -2.29 5.74
CA LEU A 156 0.97 -1.43 6.43
C LEU A 156 1.17 -1.90 7.88
N ALA A 157 2.43 -1.95 8.32
CA ALA A 157 2.77 -2.28 9.70
C ALA A 157 2.23 -1.22 10.67
N ASP A 158 1.75 -1.65 11.84
CA ASP A 158 1.20 -0.76 12.88
C ASP A 158 2.24 0.19 13.48
N SER A 159 3.50 -0.14 13.35
CA SER A 159 4.62 0.66 13.89
C SER A 159 5.04 1.84 13.00
N VAL A 160 4.44 1.98 11.83
CA VAL A 160 4.86 2.98 10.83
C VAL A 160 3.66 3.74 10.26
N VAL A 161 3.87 5.02 9.98
CA VAL A 161 2.95 5.90 9.24
C VAL A 161 3.77 6.63 8.19
N TYR A 162 3.25 6.72 6.97
CA TYR A 162 3.86 7.49 5.88
C TYR A 162 3.02 8.71 5.56
N LEU A 163 3.69 9.84 5.43
CA LEU A 163 3.13 11.07 4.85
C LEU A 163 3.72 11.20 3.45
N ILE A 164 2.88 11.18 2.44
CA ILE A 164 3.29 11.17 1.03
C ILE A 164 2.55 12.21 0.20
N ASP A 165 3.22 12.66 -0.84
CA ASP A 165 2.59 13.34 -1.97
C ASP A 165 2.37 12.32 -3.10
N PRO A 166 1.14 11.85 -3.37
CA PRO A 166 0.88 10.83 -4.38
C PRO A 166 1.32 11.21 -5.80
N SER A 167 1.43 12.50 -6.10
CA SER A 167 1.83 12.99 -7.42
C SER A 167 3.28 12.63 -7.77
N LEU A 168 4.11 12.44 -6.74
CA LEU A 168 5.53 12.13 -6.86
C LEU A 168 5.82 10.63 -6.97
N TRP A 169 4.79 9.79 -6.85
CA TRP A 169 4.91 8.34 -6.92
C TRP A 169 4.20 7.79 -8.15
N LYS A 170 4.89 6.94 -8.90
CA LYS A 170 4.32 6.28 -10.08
C LYS A 170 4.74 4.82 -10.17
N SER A 171 3.86 4.00 -10.72
CA SER A 171 4.20 2.64 -11.13
C SER A 171 4.72 2.66 -12.56
N ALA A 172 5.96 2.25 -12.76
CA ALA A 172 6.60 2.15 -14.07
C ALA A 172 6.68 0.67 -14.50
N TYR A 173 6.17 0.36 -15.68
CA TYR A 173 6.13 -0.99 -16.21
C TYR A 173 7.20 -1.17 -17.29
N LEU A 174 8.09 -2.14 -17.10
CA LEU A 174 8.99 -2.60 -18.16
C LEU A 174 8.24 -3.57 -19.09
N ARG A 175 7.46 -4.47 -18.50
CA ARG A 175 6.54 -5.36 -19.20
C ARG A 175 5.18 -5.31 -18.49
N PRO A 176 4.11 -4.85 -19.14
CA PRO A 176 2.78 -4.84 -18.53
C PRO A 176 2.33 -6.26 -18.20
N PHE A 177 1.44 -6.39 -17.22
CA PHE A 177 0.86 -7.68 -16.89
C PHE A 177 0.09 -8.24 -18.07
N ALA A 178 0.51 -9.41 -18.55
CA ALA A 178 -0.12 -10.13 -19.63
C ALA A 178 -0.28 -11.60 -19.28
N LYS A 179 -1.32 -12.22 -19.81
CA LYS A 179 -1.54 -13.66 -19.69
C LYS A 179 -0.85 -14.39 -20.83
N HIS A 180 -0.26 -15.51 -20.52
CA HIS A 180 0.38 -16.39 -21.47
C HIS A 180 -0.12 -17.82 -21.26
N PRO A 181 -0.66 -18.48 -22.31
CA PRO A 181 -0.97 -19.89 -22.22
C PRO A 181 0.33 -20.70 -22.13
N LEU A 182 0.33 -21.72 -21.31
CA LEU A 182 1.43 -22.66 -21.21
C LEU A 182 1.14 -23.91 -22.08
N PRO A 183 2.17 -24.62 -22.55
CA PRO A 183 1.99 -25.88 -23.27
C PRO A 183 1.17 -26.87 -22.43
N LYS A 184 0.25 -27.56 -23.10
CA LYS A 184 -0.57 -28.57 -22.44
C LYS A 184 0.32 -29.76 -22.03
N ILE A 185 0.41 -30.01 -20.74
CA ILE A 185 1.07 -31.17 -20.14
C ILE A 185 0.00 -31.96 -19.42
N ALA A 186 -0.33 -33.17 -19.89
CA ALA A 186 -1.44 -33.98 -19.41
C ALA A 186 -2.84 -33.32 -19.65
N ASP A 187 -3.87 -33.80 -18.95
CA ASP A 187 -5.27 -33.37 -19.10
C ASP A 187 -5.57 -32.12 -18.27
N LYS A 188 -4.86 -31.02 -18.55
CA LYS A 188 -5.04 -29.74 -17.86
C LYS A 188 -4.71 -28.56 -18.76
N LEU A 189 -5.44 -27.47 -18.54
CA LEU A 189 -5.18 -26.16 -19.10
C LEU A 189 -4.38 -25.33 -18.09
N GLN A 190 -3.33 -24.65 -18.56
CA GLN A 190 -2.48 -23.82 -17.74
C GLN A 190 -2.28 -22.46 -18.38
N GLU A 191 -2.44 -21.42 -17.61
CA GLU A 191 -2.12 -20.05 -17.99
C GLU A 191 -1.27 -19.40 -16.88
N VAL A 192 -0.37 -18.52 -17.26
CA VAL A 192 0.41 -17.71 -16.33
C VAL A 192 0.21 -16.23 -16.62
N VAL A 193 0.01 -15.44 -15.60
CA VAL A 193 0.05 -13.97 -15.69
C VAL A 193 1.41 -13.53 -15.20
N VAL A 194 2.13 -12.77 -16.03
CA VAL A 194 3.47 -12.26 -15.72
C VAL A 194 3.51 -10.78 -16.02
N GLY A 195 4.15 -10.02 -15.15
CA GLY A 195 4.44 -8.61 -15.35
C GLY A 195 5.76 -8.22 -14.71
N GLU A 196 6.39 -7.19 -15.22
CA GLU A 196 7.62 -6.62 -14.67
C GLU A 196 7.45 -5.12 -14.51
N TRP A 197 7.63 -4.63 -13.30
CA TRP A 197 7.36 -3.26 -12.92
C TRP A 197 8.27 -2.78 -11.79
N THR A 198 8.21 -1.50 -11.49
CA THR A 198 8.90 -0.89 -10.36
C THR A 198 8.13 0.33 -9.84
N LEU A 199 8.41 0.72 -8.61
CA LEU A 199 7.96 1.98 -8.04
C LEU A 199 8.97 3.07 -8.43
N GLU A 200 8.49 4.15 -9.03
CA GLU A 200 9.24 5.37 -9.31
C GLU A 200 8.95 6.38 -8.21
N ALA A 201 10.00 6.82 -7.50
CA ALA A 201 9.96 7.91 -6.53
C ALA A 201 10.68 9.13 -7.13
N ARG A 202 9.97 10.23 -7.37
CA ARG A 202 10.53 11.42 -8.04
C ARG A 202 11.23 12.38 -7.08
N ALA A 203 10.69 12.52 -5.86
CA ALA A 203 11.24 13.38 -4.83
C ALA A 203 10.98 12.78 -3.45
N GLU A 204 11.95 12.01 -2.92
CA GLU A 204 11.77 11.34 -1.64
C GLU A 204 11.69 12.30 -0.46
N TYR A 205 12.45 13.42 -0.54
CA TYR A 205 12.49 14.45 0.50
C TYR A 205 11.18 15.25 0.66
N ALA A 206 10.24 15.16 -0.29
CA ALA A 206 8.90 15.72 -0.17
C ALA A 206 7.96 14.84 0.67
N ASN A 207 8.45 13.70 1.12
CA ASN A 207 7.68 12.71 1.88
C ASN A 207 8.32 12.50 3.24
N ALA A 208 7.56 11.96 4.20
CA ALA A 208 8.08 11.64 5.53
C ALA A 208 7.60 10.27 6.02
N ALA A 209 8.41 9.65 6.89
CA ALA A 209 8.09 8.40 7.55
C ALA A 209 8.17 8.57 9.07
N ILE A 210 7.13 8.17 9.77
CA ILE A 210 7.10 8.13 11.23
C ILE A 210 7.23 6.68 11.64
N LYS A 211 8.27 6.35 12.41
CA LYS A 211 8.58 4.99 12.84
C LYS A 211 8.47 4.87 14.38
N ASP A 212 8.61 3.65 14.85
CA ASP A 212 8.60 3.31 16.28
C ASP A 212 7.28 3.69 16.97
N LEU A 213 6.16 3.48 16.28
CA LEU A 213 4.85 3.68 16.87
C LEU A 213 4.43 2.45 17.68
N LYS A 214 3.75 2.67 18.80
CA LYS A 214 3.17 1.59 19.61
C LYS A 214 2.16 0.80 18.79
N LEU A 215 2.19 -0.51 18.92
CA LEU A 215 1.11 -1.37 18.48
C LEU A 215 -0.17 -1.00 19.25
N ALA A 216 -1.33 -1.04 18.58
CA ALA A 216 -2.57 -0.85 19.29
C ALA A 216 -2.80 -2.09 20.17
N THR A 217 -2.72 -1.94 21.48
CA THR A 217 -3.30 -2.91 22.38
C THR A 217 -4.81 -2.85 22.21
N LEU A 218 -5.38 -3.95 21.71
CA LEU A 218 -6.82 -4.16 21.76
C LEU A 218 -7.17 -4.35 23.24
N SER A 219 -7.65 -3.29 23.88
CA SER A 219 -8.28 -3.36 25.20
C SER A 219 -9.75 -3.74 25.03
#